data_ab1428c628ac508df44ed6501c3df327
#
_entry.id   ab1428c628ac508df44ed6501c3df327
#
_cell.length_a   1.000
_cell.length_b   1.000
_cell.length_c   1.000
_cell.angle_alpha   90.00
_cell.angle_beta   90.00
_cell.angle_gamma   90.00
#
_symmetry.space_group_name_H-M   'P 1'
#
loop_
_entity.id
_entity.type
_entity.pdbx_description
1 polymer ?
#
loop_
_entity_poly.entity_id
_entity_poly.type
_entity_poly.pdbx_seq_one_letter_code
_entity_poly.pdbx_strand_id
1 'polypeptide(L)'
;MLKLENISLNIDGNPLFSKLNLEVNAGQVKTVMGPSGCGKSSLLAHLCGTLPSVFQTSGKIILNDKTLDDLPPHDRKIGILFQDDLLFPHLSVGENLAFALPAKMRRHERHDKIEQALEEIELSGMHERDPASLSEGQRARVALMRTLLAQPHALLLDEPFSKLDQEL
;
A
#
# COMPACT_ATOMS: atom_id res chain seq x y z
N MET A 1 -15.70 1.61 -5.31
CA MET A 1 -15.74 2.97 -4.76
C MET A 1 -15.21 2.94 -3.34
N LEU A 2 -14.28 3.85 -3.00
CA LEU A 2 -13.81 4.09 -1.62
C LEU A 2 -14.50 5.37 -1.12
N LYS A 3 -15.11 5.31 0.06
CA LYS A 3 -15.80 6.46 0.66
C LYS A 3 -15.37 6.63 2.11
N LEU A 4 -15.04 7.85 2.48
CA LEU A 4 -14.72 8.30 3.83
C LEU A 4 -15.84 9.22 4.30
N GLU A 5 -16.44 8.93 5.45
CA GLU A 5 -17.53 9.71 6.02
C GLU A 5 -17.14 10.26 7.39
N ASN A 6 -17.01 11.59 7.50
CA ASN A 6 -16.73 12.30 8.73
C ASN A 6 -15.50 11.79 9.49
N ILE A 7 -14.47 11.36 8.77
CA ILE A 7 -13.23 10.85 9.39
C ILE A 7 -12.58 11.97 10.19
N SER A 8 -12.28 11.68 11.44
CA SER A 8 -11.50 12.55 12.32
C SER A 8 -10.38 11.76 12.98
N LEU A 9 -9.21 12.36 13.09
CA LEU A 9 -8.05 11.80 13.80
C LEU A 9 -7.58 12.76 14.87
N ASN A 10 -7.40 12.23 16.08
CA ASN A 10 -6.79 12.94 17.21
C ASN A 10 -5.59 12.15 17.73
N ILE A 11 -4.59 12.84 18.23
CA ILE A 11 -3.46 12.25 18.96
C ILE A 11 -3.26 13.05 20.26
N ASP A 12 -3.20 12.37 21.40
CA ASP A 12 -3.02 12.97 22.72
C ASP A 12 -4.00 14.13 22.99
N GLY A 13 -5.27 13.97 22.56
CA GLY A 13 -6.32 14.97 22.70
C GLY A 13 -6.25 16.13 21.70
N ASN A 14 -5.23 16.20 20.84
CA ASN A 14 -5.10 17.23 19.82
C ASN A 14 -5.64 16.75 18.48
N PRO A 15 -6.55 17.48 17.82
CA PRO A 15 -7.06 17.10 16.51
C PRO A 15 -5.98 17.32 15.43
N LEU A 16 -5.68 16.28 14.65
CA LEU A 16 -4.90 16.41 13.40
C LEU A 16 -5.78 16.95 12.28
N PHE A 17 -6.97 16.40 12.16
CA PHE A 17 -8.03 16.92 11.28
C PHE A 17 -9.38 16.37 11.72
N SER A 18 -10.45 17.03 11.26
CA SER A 18 -11.83 16.65 11.61
C SER A 18 -12.77 16.71 10.41
N LYS A 19 -13.75 15.78 10.42
CA LYS A 19 -14.84 15.71 9.44
C LYS A 19 -14.38 15.63 7.98
N LEU A 20 -13.30 14.89 7.72
CA LEU A 20 -12.88 14.62 6.34
C LEU A 20 -13.91 13.74 5.66
N ASN A 21 -14.43 14.23 4.54
CA ASN A 21 -15.29 13.48 3.64
C ASN A 21 -14.59 13.36 2.29
N LEU A 22 -14.48 12.15 1.77
CA LEU A 22 -13.81 11.88 0.50
C LEU A 22 -14.50 10.72 -0.21
N GLU A 23 -14.64 10.83 -1.51
CA GLU A 23 -15.14 9.75 -2.36
C GLU A 23 -14.20 9.55 -3.55
N VAL A 24 -13.83 8.29 -3.82
CA VAL A 24 -12.97 7.89 -4.92
C VAL A 24 -13.65 6.76 -5.67
N ASN A 25 -14.05 7.04 -6.92
CA ASN A 25 -14.65 6.03 -7.78
C ASN A 25 -13.59 5.11 -8.41
N ALA A 26 -14.05 3.97 -8.96
CA ALA A 26 -13.16 3.08 -9.72
C ALA A 26 -12.49 3.84 -10.88
N GLY A 27 -11.18 3.63 -11.05
CA GLY A 27 -10.38 4.30 -12.08
C GLY A 27 -10.04 5.77 -11.77
N GLN A 28 -10.46 6.31 -10.61
CA GLN A 28 -10.08 7.66 -10.20
C GLN A 28 -8.85 7.68 -9.31
N VAL A 29 -8.06 8.74 -9.46
CA VAL A 29 -6.97 9.09 -8.55
C VAL A 29 -7.36 10.36 -7.80
N LYS A 30 -7.19 10.35 -6.48
CA LYS A 30 -7.37 11.50 -5.60
C LYS A 30 -6.09 11.77 -4.83
N THR A 31 -5.61 13.00 -4.89
CA THR A 31 -4.43 13.42 -4.14
C THR A 31 -4.83 14.19 -2.90
N VAL A 32 -4.30 13.80 -1.75
CA VAL A 32 -4.45 14.53 -0.48
C VAL A 32 -3.23 15.40 -0.29
N MET A 33 -3.42 16.71 -0.31
CA MET A 33 -2.35 17.70 -0.14
C MET A 33 -2.47 18.39 1.22
N GLY A 34 -1.33 18.80 1.76
CA GLY A 34 -1.26 19.53 3.02
C GLY A 34 0.17 19.62 3.55
N PRO A 35 0.43 20.50 4.54
CA PRO A 35 1.76 20.66 5.11
C PRO A 35 2.27 19.36 5.76
N SER A 36 3.59 19.31 6.01
CA SER A 36 4.18 18.20 6.79
C SER A 36 3.56 18.15 8.18
N GLY A 37 3.32 16.94 8.69
CA GLY A 37 2.73 16.74 10.02
C GLY A 37 1.21 16.91 10.12
N CYS A 38 0.49 17.29 9.06
CA CYS A 38 -0.98 17.44 9.11
C CYS A 38 -1.76 16.11 9.13
N GLY A 39 -1.10 14.96 9.22
CA GLY A 39 -1.74 13.66 9.38
C GLY A 39 -2.01 12.88 8.07
N LYS A 40 -1.36 13.21 6.94
CA LYS A 40 -1.53 12.49 5.67
C LYS A 40 -1.19 10.99 5.81
N SER A 41 0.01 10.66 6.26
CA SER A 41 0.42 9.26 6.46
C SER A 41 -0.39 8.57 7.56
N SER A 42 -0.83 9.32 8.60
CA SER A 42 -1.74 8.78 9.62
C SER A 42 -3.12 8.45 9.04
N LEU A 43 -3.62 9.24 8.09
CA LEU A 43 -4.84 8.91 7.35
C LEU A 43 -4.67 7.61 6.55
N LEU A 44 -3.57 7.46 5.81
CA LEU A 44 -3.29 6.25 5.05
C LEU A 44 -3.17 5.01 5.97
N ALA A 45 -2.47 5.15 7.11
CA ALA A 45 -2.39 4.09 8.12
C ALA A 45 -3.77 3.73 8.71
N HIS A 46 -4.64 4.72 8.94
CA HIS A 46 -6.01 4.48 9.38
C HIS A 46 -6.82 3.69 8.35
N LEU A 47 -6.73 4.04 7.07
CA LEU A 47 -7.39 3.33 5.98
C LEU A 47 -6.91 1.87 5.88
N CYS A 48 -5.61 1.63 6.05
CA CYS A 48 -5.02 0.29 6.06
C CYS A 48 -5.34 -0.50 7.33
N GLY A 49 -5.80 0.15 8.41
CA GLY A 49 -6.03 -0.49 9.71
C GLY A 49 -4.75 -0.75 10.51
N THR A 50 -3.68 -0.01 10.23
CA THR A 50 -2.36 -0.12 10.89
C THR A 50 -2.05 1.07 11.79
N LEU A 51 -3.04 1.93 12.02
CA LEU A 51 -2.86 3.12 12.85
C LEU A 51 -2.60 2.71 14.32
N PRO A 52 -1.54 3.24 14.96
CA PRO A 52 -1.25 2.96 16.38
C PRO A 52 -2.40 3.35 17.31
N SER A 53 -2.55 2.63 18.42
CA SER A 53 -3.64 2.82 19.40
C SER A 53 -3.60 4.16 20.15
N VAL A 54 -2.51 4.91 20.09
CA VAL A 54 -2.41 6.28 20.63
C VAL A 54 -3.34 7.26 19.91
N PHE A 55 -3.73 6.93 18.67
CA PHE A 55 -4.69 7.73 17.91
C PHE A 55 -6.12 7.39 18.28
N GLN A 56 -6.94 8.43 18.39
CA GLN A 56 -8.39 8.31 18.48
C GLN A 56 -9.00 8.65 17.13
N THR A 57 -9.87 7.79 16.66
CA THR A 57 -10.49 7.93 15.34
C THR A 57 -12.02 7.94 15.45
N SER A 58 -12.67 8.61 14.53
CA SER A 58 -14.11 8.55 14.34
C SER A 58 -14.48 8.69 12.87
N GLY A 59 -15.72 8.37 12.53
CA GLY A 59 -16.21 8.35 11.16
C GLY A 59 -16.32 6.93 10.62
N LYS A 60 -16.48 6.79 9.30
CA LYS A 60 -16.63 5.48 8.64
C LYS A 60 -15.78 5.39 7.38
N ILE A 61 -15.14 4.25 7.18
CA ILE A 61 -14.43 3.86 5.96
C ILE A 61 -15.26 2.80 5.26
N ILE A 62 -15.65 3.06 4.01
CA ILE A 62 -16.48 2.17 3.21
C ILE A 62 -15.74 1.86 1.90
N LEU A 63 -15.56 0.59 1.58
CA LEU A 63 -14.99 0.14 0.30
C LEU A 63 -15.92 -0.87 -0.35
N ASN A 64 -16.41 -0.56 -1.56
CA ASN A 64 -17.36 -1.38 -2.30
C ASN A 64 -18.56 -1.80 -1.42
N ASP A 65 -19.22 -0.82 -0.79
CA ASP A 65 -20.40 -0.96 0.09
C ASP A 65 -20.16 -1.74 1.37
N LYS A 66 -18.90 -2.10 1.69
CA LYS A 66 -18.50 -2.77 2.91
C LYS A 66 -17.80 -1.82 3.86
N THR A 67 -18.25 -1.71 5.09
CA THR A 67 -17.60 -0.97 6.17
C THR A 67 -16.33 -1.69 6.60
N LEU A 68 -15.21 -0.95 6.75
CA LEU A 68 -13.89 -1.50 7.05
C LEU A 68 -13.44 -1.28 8.50
N ASP A 69 -14.16 -0.47 9.28
CA ASP A 69 -13.69 0.02 10.59
C ASP A 69 -13.30 -1.12 11.54
N ASP A 70 -14.10 -2.19 11.61
CA ASP A 70 -13.86 -3.36 12.46
C ASP A 70 -13.05 -4.47 11.80
N LEU A 71 -12.58 -4.27 10.55
CA LEU A 71 -11.82 -5.28 9.83
C LEU A 71 -10.32 -5.17 10.13
N PRO A 72 -9.64 -6.30 10.35
CA PRO A 72 -8.20 -6.33 10.45
C PRO A 72 -7.55 -5.94 9.09
N PRO A 73 -6.29 -5.46 9.08
CA PRO A 73 -5.63 -4.96 7.86
C PRO A 73 -5.71 -5.92 6.66
N HIS A 74 -5.48 -7.20 6.86
CA HIS A 74 -5.45 -8.21 5.80
C HIS A 74 -6.82 -8.46 5.13
N ASP A 75 -7.93 -8.11 5.77
CA ASP A 75 -9.29 -8.27 5.24
C ASP A 75 -9.82 -7.01 4.54
N ARG A 76 -9.14 -5.88 4.68
CA ARG A 76 -9.57 -4.59 4.11
C ARG A 76 -9.44 -4.52 2.60
N LYS A 77 -8.60 -5.36 1.99
CA LYS A 77 -8.32 -5.33 0.55
C LYS A 77 -7.83 -3.97 0.05
N ILE A 78 -7.08 -3.26 0.89
CA ILE A 78 -6.40 -2.02 0.58
C ILE A 78 -4.90 -2.33 0.48
N GLY A 79 -4.29 -1.97 -0.66
CA GLY A 79 -2.84 -1.99 -0.83
C GLY A 79 -2.25 -0.63 -0.45
N ILE A 80 -1.05 -0.63 0.08
CA ILE A 80 -0.30 0.60 0.34
C ILE A 80 1.13 0.46 -0.18
N LEU A 81 1.59 1.48 -0.89
CA LEU A 81 2.98 1.68 -1.23
C LEU A 81 3.52 2.80 -0.33
N PHE A 82 4.46 2.44 0.53
CA PHE A 82 5.16 3.39 1.39
C PHE A 82 6.28 4.09 0.64
N GLN A 83 6.77 5.19 1.17
CA GLN A 83 7.97 5.89 0.69
C GLN A 83 9.19 4.96 0.66
N ASP A 84 9.32 4.07 1.66
CA ASP A 84 10.32 3.01 1.68
C ASP A 84 9.77 1.74 1.05
N ASP A 85 10.60 1.01 0.31
CA ASP A 85 10.19 -0.18 -0.46
C ASP A 85 9.71 -1.34 0.42
N LEU A 86 10.16 -1.39 1.69
CA LEU A 86 9.81 -2.39 2.69
C LEU A 86 9.87 -3.85 2.14
N LEU A 87 10.85 -4.14 1.29
CA LEU A 87 11.10 -5.51 0.85
C LEU A 87 11.66 -6.33 2.01
N PHE A 88 11.31 -7.61 2.05
CA PHE A 88 11.85 -8.54 3.03
C PHE A 88 13.30 -8.86 2.67
N PRO A 89 14.28 -8.43 3.47
CA PRO A 89 15.71 -8.56 3.11
C PRO A 89 16.23 -9.99 3.16
N HIS A 90 15.52 -10.89 3.81
CA HIS A 90 15.85 -12.32 3.94
C HIS A 90 15.19 -13.20 2.88
N LEU A 91 14.41 -12.60 1.97
CA LEU A 91 13.74 -13.28 0.87
C LEU A 91 14.32 -12.79 -0.46
N SER A 92 14.37 -13.67 -1.46
CA SER A 92 14.73 -13.29 -2.83
C SER A 92 13.66 -12.35 -3.43
N VAL A 93 13.95 -11.77 -4.59
CA VAL A 93 12.99 -10.94 -5.35
C VAL A 93 11.72 -11.73 -5.66
N GLY A 94 11.86 -12.96 -6.17
CA GLY A 94 10.73 -13.84 -6.47
C GLY A 94 9.94 -14.21 -5.22
N GLU A 95 10.61 -14.50 -4.09
CA GLU A 95 9.94 -14.79 -2.82
C GLU A 95 9.20 -13.59 -2.25
N ASN A 96 9.73 -12.36 -2.42
CA ASN A 96 9.01 -11.13 -2.08
C ASN A 96 7.70 -11.00 -2.86
N LEU A 97 7.70 -11.31 -4.16
CA LEU A 97 6.49 -11.33 -4.99
C LEU A 97 5.55 -12.47 -4.59
N ALA A 98 6.12 -13.67 -4.31
CA ALA A 98 5.36 -14.85 -3.88
C ALA A 98 4.55 -14.60 -2.61
N PHE A 99 5.04 -13.73 -1.71
CA PHE A 99 4.38 -13.39 -0.46
C PHE A 99 2.98 -12.79 -0.65
N ALA A 100 2.76 -12.09 -1.76
CA ALA A 100 1.46 -11.49 -2.08
C ALA A 100 0.45 -12.48 -2.69
N LEU A 101 0.90 -13.66 -3.12
CA LEU A 101 0.05 -14.63 -3.78
C LEU A 101 -0.65 -15.57 -2.78
N PRO A 102 -1.87 -16.05 -3.09
CA PRO A 102 -2.60 -16.96 -2.22
C PRO A 102 -1.80 -18.20 -1.83
N ALA A 103 -1.78 -18.56 -0.54
CA ALA A 103 -1.02 -19.72 -0.05
C ALA A 103 -1.43 -21.05 -0.70
N LYS A 104 -2.71 -21.18 -1.11
CA LYS A 104 -3.27 -22.38 -1.76
C LYS A 104 -2.94 -22.50 -3.25
N MET A 105 -2.28 -21.51 -3.85
CA MET A 105 -1.89 -21.54 -5.26
C MET A 105 -0.88 -22.67 -5.52
N ARG A 106 -1.05 -23.41 -6.61
CA ARG A 106 -0.13 -24.49 -7.02
C ARG A 106 1.25 -23.93 -7.33
N ARG A 107 2.30 -24.71 -7.05
CA ARG A 107 3.70 -24.26 -7.15
C ARG A 107 4.05 -23.74 -8.56
N HIS A 108 3.64 -24.45 -9.62
CA HIS A 108 3.91 -24.01 -10.99
C HIS A 108 3.16 -22.74 -11.35
N GLU A 109 1.86 -22.63 -11.02
CA GLU A 109 1.06 -21.41 -11.26
C GLU A 109 1.66 -20.19 -10.53
N ARG A 110 2.17 -20.40 -9.31
CA ARG A 110 2.84 -19.35 -8.54
C ARG A 110 4.12 -18.90 -9.24
N HIS A 111 4.94 -19.85 -9.69
CA HIS A 111 6.17 -19.57 -10.43
C HIS A 111 5.87 -18.79 -11.71
N ASP A 112 4.93 -19.27 -12.54
CA ASP A 112 4.55 -18.62 -13.79
C ASP A 112 4.05 -17.18 -13.58
N LYS A 113 3.25 -16.96 -12.52
CA LYS A 113 2.79 -15.59 -12.16
C LYS A 113 3.93 -14.68 -11.70
N ILE A 114 4.90 -15.21 -11.00
CA ILE A 114 6.06 -14.42 -10.56
C ILE A 114 6.93 -14.05 -11.76
N GLU A 115 7.20 -15.01 -12.68
CA GLU A 115 7.98 -14.73 -13.88
C GLU A 115 7.27 -13.69 -14.77
N GLN A 116 5.97 -13.83 -14.97
CA GLN A 116 5.17 -12.84 -15.69
C GLN A 116 5.25 -11.46 -15.01
N ALA A 117 5.13 -11.40 -13.69
CA ALA A 117 5.23 -10.15 -12.94
C ALA A 117 6.62 -9.51 -13.05
N LEU A 118 7.68 -10.32 -13.05
CA LEU A 118 9.06 -9.86 -13.28
C LEU A 118 9.26 -9.32 -14.71
N GLU A 119 8.64 -9.95 -15.70
CA GLU A 119 8.66 -9.46 -17.08
C GLU A 119 7.94 -8.10 -17.19
N GLU A 120 6.76 -7.95 -16.60
CA GLU A 120 5.97 -6.71 -16.61
C GLU A 120 6.73 -5.51 -16.02
N ILE A 121 7.63 -5.75 -15.05
CA ILE A 121 8.44 -4.69 -14.43
C ILE A 121 9.88 -4.63 -14.98
N GLU A 122 10.17 -5.31 -16.09
CA GLU A 122 11.48 -5.35 -16.76
C GLU A 122 12.62 -5.89 -15.88
N LEU A 123 12.34 -6.91 -15.08
CA LEU A 123 13.28 -7.58 -14.19
C LEU A 123 13.36 -9.10 -14.45
N SER A 124 13.12 -9.53 -15.70
CA SER A 124 13.23 -10.93 -16.10
C SER A 124 14.57 -11.54 -15.68
N GLY A 125 14.53 -12.76 -15.17
CA GLY A 125 15.73 -13.49 -14.71
C GLY A 125 16.27 -13.03 -13.34
N MET A 126 15.58 -12.16 -12.63
CA MET A 126 16.00 -11.68 -11.31
C MET A 126 15.31 -12.39 -10.14
N HIS A 127 14.62 -13.50 -10.38
CA HIS A 127 13.86 -14.24 -9.37
C HIS A 127 14.68 -14.54 -8.11
N GLU A 128 15.89 -15.10 -8.28
CA GLU A 128 16.78 -15.53 -7.18
C GLU A 128 17.68 -14.39 -6.63
N ARG A 129 17.53 -13.17 -7.16
CA ARG A 129 18.35 -12.04 -6.71
C ARG A 129 18.01 -11.62 -5.29
N ASP A 130 19.05 -11.22 -4.56
CA ASP A 130 18.92 -10.52 -3.28
C ASP A 130 18.37 -9.10 -3.53
N PRO A 131 17.29 -8.67 -2.85
CA PRO A 131 16.78 -7.30 -2.95
C PRO A 131 17.82 -6.21 -2.70
N ALA A 132 18.81 -6.46 -1.84
CA ALA A 132 19.89 -5.52 -1.56
C ALA A 132 20.79 -5.26 -2.79
N SER A 133 20.83 -6.18 -3.76
CA SER A 133 21.60 -6.04 -5.01
C SER A 133 20.90 -5.21 -6.09
N LEU A 134 19.63 -4.83 -5.87
CA LEU A 134 18.84 -4.06 -6.81
C LEU A 134 19.11 -2.54 -6.65
N SER A 135 18.97 -1.79 -7.76
CA SER A 135 18.89 -0.33 -7.69
C SER A 135 17.62 0.11 -6.93
N GLU A 136 17.59 1.38 -6.49
CA GLU A 136 16.42 1.92 -5.79
C GLU A 136 15.15 1.84 -6.66
N GLY A 137 15.24 2.24 -7.92
CA GLY A 137 14.11 2.13 -8.86
C GLY A 137 13.67 0.68 -9.12
N GLN A 138 14.59 -0.29 -9.13
CA GLN A 138 14.25 -1.70 -9.23
C GLN A 138 13.51 -2.20 -7.98
N ARG A 139 13.98 -1.82 -6.78
CA ARG A 139 13.29 -2.16 -5.53
C ARG A 139 11.88 -1.57 -5.49
N ALA A 140 11.73 -0.30 -5.87
CA ALA A 140 10.41 0.35 -5.94
C ALA A 140 9.44 -0.38 -6.88
N ARG A 141 9.92 -0.83 -8.06
CA ARG A 141 9.11 -1.63 -9.00
C ARG A 141 8.69 -2.99 -8.39
N VAL A 142 9.59 -3.68 -7.70
CA VAL A 142 9.26 -4.93 -6.99
C VAL A 142 8.23 -4.70 -5.88
N ALA A 143 8.39 -3.64 -5.08
CA ALA A 143 7.45 -3.28 -4.01
C ALA A 143 6.04 -2.96 -4.56
N LEU A 144 5.98 -2.20 -5.65
CA LEU A 144 4.73 -1.90 -6.34
C LEU A 144 4.08 -3.18 -6.87
N MET A 145 4.83 -4.03 -7.58
CA MET A 145 4.32 -5.27 -8.15
C MET A 145 3.83 -6.22 -7.04
N ARG A 146 4.57 -6.35 -5.93
CA ARG A 146 4.13 -7.12 -4.76
C ARG A 146 2.77 -6.64 -4.27
N THR A 147 2.57 -5.34 -4.20
CA THR A 147 1.30 -4.75 -3.76
C THR A 147 0.16 -5.05 -4.76
N LEU A 148 0.44 -4.97 -6.06
CA LEU A 148 -0.55 -5.26 -7.12
C LEU A 148 -0.93 -6.75 -7.19
N LEU A 149 0.02 -7.66 -7.00
CA LEU A 149 -0.22 -9.11 -6.96
C LEU A 149 -1.19 -9.54 -5.86
N ALA A 150 -1.29 -8.77 -4.77
CA ALA A 150 -2.30 -8.98 -3.73
C ALA A 150 -3.73 -8.62 -4.19
N GLN A 151 -3.90 -8.07 -5.40
CA GLN A 151 -5.18 -7.67 -6.00
C GLN A 151 -6.02 -6.78 -5.08
N PRO A 152 -5.49 -5.64 -4.62
CA PRO A 152 -6.24 -4.73 -3.78
C PRO A 152 -7.39 -4.08 -4.54
N HIS A 153 -8.48 -3.73 -3.83
CA HIS A 153 -9.60 -2.98 -4.38
C HIS A 153 -9.35 -1.47 -4.37
N ALA A 154 -8.42 -1.00 -3.54
CA ALA A 154 -7.92 0.37 -3.52
C ALA A 154 -6.41 0.35 -3.26
N LEU A 155 -5.67 1.26 -3.89
CA LEU A 155 -4.24 1.44 -3.72
C LEU A 155 -3.98 2.82 -3.11
N LEU A 156 -3.24 2.84 -2.01
CA LEU A 156 -2.76 4.05 -1.36
C LEU A 156 -1.27 4.25 -1.68
N LEU A 157 -0.89 5.49 -1.94
CA LEU A 157 0.49 5.86 -2.25
C LEU A 157 0.92 6.94 -1.24
N ASP A 158 1.95 6.66 -0.46
CA ASP A 158 2.53 7.62 0.48
C ASP A 158 3.81 8.20 -0.11
N GLU A 159 3.73 9.44 -0.61
CA GLU A 159 4.82 10.18 -1.26
C GLU A 159 5.58 9.40 -2.36
N PRO A 160 4.87 8.79 -3.35
CA PRO A 160 5.47 7.83 -4.28
C PRO A 160 6.55 8.41 -5.20
N PHE A 161 6.68 9.74 -5.28
CA PHE A 161 7.63 10.43 -6.14
C PHE A 161 8.75 11.14 -5.37
N SER A 162 8.77 11.04 -4.04
CA SER A 162 9.75 11.75 -3.20
C SER A 162 11.22 11.40 -3.50
N LYS A 163 11.46 10.22 -4.07
CA LYS A 163 12.79 9.75 -4.45
C LYS A 163 13.19 10.11 -5.88
N LEU A 164 12.24 10.46 -6.75
CA LEU A 164 12.52 10.82 -8.15
C LEU A 164 13.05 12.25 -8.30
N ASP A 165 12.76 13.14 -7.35
CA ASP A 165 13.19 14.54 -7.39
C ASP A 165 14.66 14.76 -6.98
N GLN A 166 15.39 13.69 -6.63
CA GLN A 166 16.80 13.79 -6.20
C GLN A 166 17.82 13.60 -7.35
N GLU A 167 17.35 13.25 -8.56
CA GLU A 167 18.21 13.02 -9.73
C GLU A 167 18.10 14.13 -10.82
N LEU A 168 17.49 15.28 -10.52
CA LEU A 168 17.46 16.48 -11.36
C LEU A 168 18.28 17.60 -10.70
#